data_0bbdf08ef6c8c528f07b8b3ccb1be3cf
#
_entry.id   0bbdf08ef6c8c528f07b8b3ccb1be3cf
#
_cell.length_a   1.000
_cell.length_b   1.000
_cell.length_c   1.000
_cell.angle_alpha   90.00
_cell.angle_beta   90.00
_cell.angle_gamma   90.00
#
_symmetry.space_group_name_H-M   'P 1'
#
loop_
_entity.id
_entity.type
_entity.pdbx_description
1 polymer ?
#
loop_
_entity_poly.entity_id
_entity_poly.type
_entity_poly.pdbx_seq_one_letter_code
_entity_poly.pdbx_strand_id
1 'polypeptide(L)'
;GDEAGTAITTGDGNVAVGYAAADALTTGGANTAVGRNALGSQTTASDNTAVGDHAGASITTGAGNSAFGQAALDVCDTGANNTAIGQNALGALTTTTGNIAIGNNTLDASATGLQNCIAIGYDALTALTASGSGTTPNIAIGFNAGAGMTSGTNNIAIGAWCMDAVVTGNTNVAIGNSAGSAITSGSYTTAIGQSAGAAITTGNANTLVGYFAGDAINTGANNTAMGWNALGAITDVSACTAFGYSAGSANTSGTSNVYVGAYCGDANSSGEMHTFVGDAAGGANSTGARNTFIGQAAGTSMTTGSYNVALGTQAMYTQTEANENTALGFMALYTNATATGLCAVGLKTLYYATGASNTGLGYQAGMNVAAGANNMLLGYQSGITGSPGGNITSGSNAICLGDENVQTANIQVDWTIASDERDKTDFTDLDLGLDFVNALKPVTYKWDKRIKYVDKNNSDTDLDGVTHDGTHKEDWLDIGFKAQEVETLEKAAGYEIAAKTNLTTSLSSDGKQYGIQYSKFVPILVKAVQDLSTQIDELKAEIKLLKGE
;
A
#
# COMPACT_ATOMS: atom_id res chain seq x y z
N GLY A 1 13.12 -60.31 -40.14
CA GLY A 1 12.56 -61.35 -39.26
C GLY A 1 11.49 -62.14 -39.98
N ASP A 2 11.02 -63.18 -39.40
CA ASP A 2 9.86 -63.90 -39.95
C ASP A 2 8.65 -62.91 -40.05
N GLU A 3 7.90 -62.96 -41.15
CA GLU A 3 6.73 -62.21 -41.46
C GLU A 3 6.98 -60.63 -41.63
N ALA A 4 8.21 -60.15 -41.69
CA ALA A 4 8.52 -58.75 -41.91
C ALA A 4 8.10 -58.27 -43.33
N GLY A 5 7.17 -57.34 -43.44
CA GLY A 5 6.70 -56.73 -44.69
C GLY A 5 6.06 -57.72 -45.67
N THR A 6 5.48 -58.79 -45.20
CA THR A 6 4.96 -59.87 -46.06
C THR A 6 3.78 -59.47 -46.92
N ALA A 7 2.98 -58.49 -46.52
CA ALA A 7 1.83 -57.98 -47.26
C ALA A 7 2.14 -56.83 -48.23
N ILE A 8 3.37 -56.32 -48.30
CA ILE A 8 3.72 -55.17 -49.13
C ILE A 8 3.53 -55.48 -50.62
N THR A 9 2.64 -54.72 -51.28
CA THR A 9 2.34 -54.92 -52.71
C THR A 9 2.92 -53.80 -53.59
N THR A 10 2.66 -52.54 -53.29
CA THR A 10 3.07 -51.38 -54.08
C THR A 10 3.73 -50.26 -53.26
N GLY A 11 3.86 -50.43 -51.95
CA GLY A 11 4.50 -49.40 -51.07
C GLY A 11 6.02 -49.35 -51.30
N ASP A 12 6.54 -48.19 -51.67
CA ASP A 12 7.95 -47.94 -51.94
C ASP A 12 8.70 -47.36 -50.70
N GLY A 13 10.01 -47.62 -50.61
CA GLY A 13 10.87 -46.99 -49.63
C GLY A 13 10.66 -47.46 -48.18
N ASN A 14 10.05 -48.61 -47.96
CA ASN A 14 9.82 -49.16 -46.62
C ASN A 14 11.02 -49.93 -46.06
N VAL A 15 11.27 -49.81 -44.76
CA VAL A 15 12.23 -50.62 -44.02
C VAL A 15 11.47 -51.42 -42.95
N ALA A 16 11.58 -52.77 -42.99
CA ALA A 16 10.94 -53.66 -42.01
C ALA A 16 11.99 -54.64 -41.43
N VAL A 17 12.28 -54.50 -40.11
CA VAL A 17 13.27 -55.32 -39.41
C VAL A 17 12.68 -55.81 -38.08
N GLY A 18 12.43 -57.10 -37.98
CA GLY A 18 11.87 -57.77 -36.77
C GLY A 18 10.79 -58.76 -37.11
N TYR A 19 10.34 -59.56 -36.11
CA TYR A 19 9.20 -60.45 -36.27
C TYR A 19 7.93 -59.68 -36.47
N ALA A 20 7.14 -59.96 -37.53
CA ALA A 20 5.91 -59.29 -37.89
C ALA A 20 6.02 -57.72 -37.99
N ALA A 21 7.20 -57.20 -38.31
CA ALA A 21 7.38 -55.75 -38.55
C ALA A 21 6.73 -55.36 -39.88
N ALA A 22 5.77 -54.40 -39.88
CA ALA A 22 5.00 -53.95 -41.05
C ALA A 22 4.36 -55.09 -41.84
N ASP A 23 3.86 -56.15 -41.18
CA ASP A 23 3.40 -57.37 -41.84
C ASP A 23 2.02 -57.17 -42.53
N ALA A 24 1.19 -56.26 -42.06
CA ALA A 24 -0.10 -55.88 -42.70
C ALA A 24 0.02 -54.77 -43.77
N LEU A 25 1.19 -54.16 -43.97
CA LEU A 25 1.41 -53.03 -44.87
C LEU A 25 1.25 -53.43 -46.32
N THR A 26 0.35 -52.75 -47.08
CA THR A 26 0.06 -53.08 -48.46
C THR A 26 0.57 -52.01 -49.45
N THR A 27 0.11 -50.78 -49.35
CA THR A 27 0.36 -49.70 -50.32
C THR A 27 1.05 -48.46 -49.74
N GLY A 28 1.19 -48.37 -48.39
CA GLY A 28 1.87 -47.25 -47.74
C GLY A 28 3.36 -47.25 -48.05
N GLY A 29 3.94 -46.07 -48.32
CA GLY A 29 5.36 -45.85 -48.63
C GLY A 29 6.12 -45.09 -47.59
N ALA A 30 7.47 -45.11 -47.68
CA ALA A 30 8.40 -44.39 -46.83
C ALA A 30 8.26 -44.67 -45.33
N ASN A 31 7.91 -45.90 -44.94
CA ASN A 31 7.80 -46.29 -43.54
C ASN A 31 9.08 -47.00 -43.03
N THR A 32 9.43 -46.76 -41.77
CA THR A 32 10.52 -47.50 -41.08
C THR A 32 9.95 -48.24 -39.88
N ALA A 33 9.95 -49.54 -39.89
CA ALA A 33 9.52 -50.44 -38.84
C ALA A 33 10.69 -51.30 -38.33
N VAL A 34 11.18 -51.06 -37.13
CA VAL A 34 12.28 -51.82 -36.52
C VAL A 34 11.89 -52.30 -35.13
N GLY A 35 11.63 -53.56 -34.98
CA GLY A 35 11.19 -54.18 -33.72
C GLY A 35 10.11 -55.25 -33.96
N ARG A 36 9.86 -56.10 -32.96
CA ARG A 36 8.77 -57.05 -33.01
C ARG A 36 7.43 -56.30 -33.10
N ASN A 37 6.63 -56.63 -34.08
CA ASN A 37 5.30 -56.05 -34.33
C ASN A 37 5.28 -54.49 -34.49
N ALA A 38 6.41 -53.88 -34.83
CA ALA A 38 6.48 -52.44 -35.14
C ALA A 38 5.65 -52.16 -36.43
N LEU A 39 4.70 -51.21 -36.37
CA LEU A 39 3.74 -50.92 -37.44
C LEU A 39 2.97 -52.17 -37.93
N GLY A 40 2.68 -53.15 -37.05
CA GLY A 40 2.15 -54.47 -37.45
C GLY A 40 0.74 -54.39 -38.06
N SER A 41 -0.13 -53.45 -37.69
CA SER A 41 -1.47 -53.29 -38.22
C SER A 41 -1.58 -52.27 -39.35
N GLN A 42 -0.50 -51.61 -39.76
CA GLN A 42 -0.48 -50.55 -40.76
C GLN A 42 -0.79 -51.14 -42.16
N THR A 43 -1.78 -50.52 -42.84
CA THR A 43 -2.17 -51.01 -44.18
C THR A 43 -1.79 -50.06 -45.32
N THR A 44 -2.19 -48.79 -45.24
CA THR A 44 -2.04 -47.81 -46.33
C THR A 44 -1.32 -46.54 -45.93
N ALA A 45 -1.00 -46.35 -44.63
CA ALA A 45 -0.34 -45.17 -44.13
C ALA A 45 1.10 -45.02 -44.60
N SER A 46 1.59 -43.80 -44.72
CA SER A 46 2.92 -43.46 -45.19
C SER A 46 3.67 -42.58 -44.17
N ASP A 47 4.98 -42.48 -44.37
CA ASP A 47 5.83 -41.55 -43.64
C ASP A 47 5.88 -41.82 -42.10
N ASN A 48 5.65 -43.07 -41.67
CA ASN A 48 5.73 -43.45 -40.26
C ASN A 48 7.11 -44.06 -39.95
N THR A 49 7.68 -43.67 -38.80
CA THR A 49 8.88 -44.27 -38.23
C THR A 49 8.57 -44.89 -36.89
N ALA A 50 8.73 -46.21 -36.75
CA ALA A 50 8.52 -46.93 -35.52
C ALA A 50 9.74 -47.81 -35.17
N VAL A 51 10.34 -47.58 -34.04
CA VAL A 51 11.51 -48.30 -33.54
C VAL A 51 11.26 -48.76 -32.10
N GLY A 52 11.05 -50.04 -31.91
CA GLY A 52 10.77 -50.63 -30.61
C GLY A 52 9.79 -51.81 -30.71
N ASP A 53 9.72 -52.61 -29.64
CA ASP A 53 8.75 -53.69 -29.51
C ASP A 53 7.33 -53.08 -29.42
N HIS A 54 6.41 -53.44 -30.32
CA HIS A 54 5.06 -52.88 -30.46
C HIS A 54 5.00 -51.37 -30.72
N ALA A 55 6.05 -50.71 -31.20
CA ALA A 55 6.01 -49.31 -31.57
C ALA A 55 5.02 -49.08 -32.74
N GLY A 56 3.99 -48.22 -32.53
CA GLY A 56 2.95 -47.97 -33.53
C GLY A 56 2.17 -49.19 -33.97
N ALA A 57 2.05 -50.23 -33.16
CA ALA A 57 1.54 -51.54 -33.58
C ALA A 57 0.11 -51.49 -34.11
N SER A 58 -0.77 -50.63 -33.60
CA SER A 58 -2.15 -50.50 -34.01
C SER A 58 -2.43 -49.40 -35.07
N ILE A 59 -1.42 -48.68 -35.57
CA ILE A 59 -1.58 -47.70 -36.62
C ILE A 59 -2.12 -48.37 -37.87
N THR A 60 -3.28 -47.95 -38.37
CA THR A 60 -3.87 -48.44 -39.62
C THR A 60 -3.69 -47.46 -40.77
N THR A 61 -4.20 -46.23 -40.62
CA THR A 61 -4.23 -45.18 -41.65
C THR A 61 -3.55 -43.87 -41.22
N GLY A 62 -3.10 -43.72 -39.97
CA GLY A 62 -2.39 -42.52 -39.48
C GLY A 62 -1.03 -42.34 -40.13
N ALA A 63 -0.72 -41.16 -40.66
CA ALA A 63 0.53 -40.89 -41.37
C ALA A 63 1.42 -39.88 -40.61
N GLY A 64 2.72 -39.89 -40.91
CA GLY A 64 3.66 -38.92 -40.36
C GLY A 64 3.98 -39.07 -38.88
N ASN A 65 3.80 -40.25 -38.29
CA ASN A 65 4.09 -40.49 -36.89
C ASN A 65 5.55 -40.98 -36.66
N SER A 66 6.14 -40.55 -35.56
CA SER A 66 7.46 -40.99 -35.09
C SER A 66 7.31 -41.66 -33.72
N ALA A 67 7.53 -42.97 -33.62
CA ALA A 67 7.39 -43.79 -32.41
C ALA A 67 8.73 -44.48 -32.08
N PHE A 68 9.36 -44.09 -30.97
CA PHE A 68 10.63 -44.66 -30.50
C PHE A 68 10.48 -45.14 -29.05
N GLY A 69 10.44 -46.46 -28.86
CA GLY A 69 10.32 -47.08 -27.53
C GLY A 69 9.34 -48.24 -27.53
N GLN A 70 9.41 -49.09 -26.49
CA GLN A 70 8.44 -50.19 -26.32
C GLN A 70 7.04 -49.59 -26.15
N ALA A 71 6.08 -50.05 -26.92
CA ALA A 71 4.67 -49.61 -26.91
C ALA A 71 4.48 -48.08 -27.08
N ALA A 72 5.44 -47.40 -27.69
CA ALA A 72 5.26 -46.01 -28.08
C ALA A 72 4.18 -45.94 -29.19
N LEU A 73 3.13 -45.15 -29.00
CA LEU A 73 1.99 -45.02 -29.93
C LEU A 73 1.28 -46.36 -30.25
N ASP A 74 1.25 -47.28 -29.29
CA ASP A 74 0.83 -48.68 -29.52
C ASP A 74 -0.64 -48.81 -29.98
N VAL A 75 -1.58 -48.11 -29.37
CA VAL A 75 -3.01 -48.21 -29.69
C VAL A 75 -3.55 -47.10 -30.64
N CYS A 76 -2.67 -46.29 -31.21
CA CYS A 76 -3.06 -45.22 -32.14
C CYS A 76 -3.53 -45.81 -33.49
N ASP A 77 -4.79 -45.67 -33.82
CA ASP A 77 -5.38 -46.22 -35.05
C ASP A 77 -5.23 -45.26 -36.25
N THR A 78 -5.87 -44.10 -36.16
CA THR A 78 -5.96 -43.12 -37.26
C THR A 78 -5.24 -41.80 -36.99
N GLY A 79 -4.60 -41.63 -35.81
CA GLY A 79 -3.87 -40.43 -35.41
C GLY A 79 -2.66 -40.17 -36.30
N ALA A 80 -2.35 -38.87 -36.57
CA ALA A 80 -1.30 -38.47 -37.49
C ALA A 80 -0.40 -37.39 -36.90
N ASN A 81 0.82 -37.30 -37.43
CA ASN A 81 1.81 -36.26 -37.07
C ASN A 81 2.18 -36.24 -35.57
N ASN A 82 2.20 -37.38 -34.90
CA ASN A 82 2.61 -37.48 -33.51
C ASN A 82 4.07 -37.85 -33.37
N THR A 83 4.72 -37.35 -32.34
CA THR A 83 6.06 -37.73 -31.91
C THR A 83 5.98 -38.39 -30.53
N ALA A 84 6.27 -39.68 -30.44
CA ALA A 84 6.26 -40.48 -29.23
C ALA A 84 7.66 -41.07 -28.97
N ILE A 85 8.36 -40.65 -27.95
CA ILE A 85 9.72 -41.13 -27.61
C ILE A 85 9.73 -41.53 -26.14
N GLY A 86 9.82 -42.83 -25.90
CA GLY A 86 9.83 -43.44 -24.57
C GLY A 86 8.90 -44.62 -24.46
N GLN A 87 9.05 -45.43 -23.43
CA GLN A 87 8.14 -46.55 -23.17
C GLN A 87 6.73 -46.00 -22.86
N ASN A 88 5.70 -46.52 -23.50
CA ASN A 88 4.30 -46.12 -23.38
C ASN A 88 4.04 -44.62 -23.67
N ALA A 89 4.95 -43.93 -24.37
CA ALA A 89 4.66 -42.56 -24.80
C ALA A 89 3.48 -42.57 -25.81
N LEU A 90 2.37 -41.83 -25.53
CA LEU A 90 1.10 -41.91 -26.30
C LEU A 90 0.55 -43.33 -26.42
N GLY A 91 0.88 -44.24 -25.47
CA GLY A 91 0.62 -45.68 -25.59
C GLY A 91 -0.86 -46.05 -25.62
N ALA A 92 -1.76 -45.29 -24.95
CA ALA A 92 -3.17 -45.59 -24.81
C ALA A 92 -4.12 -44.70 -25.66
N LEU A 93 -3.59 -43.81 -26.52
CA LEU A 93 -4.37 -42.85 -27.31
C LEU A 93 -4.74 -43.42 -28.69
N THR A 94 -6.01 -43.28 -29.10
CA THR A 94 -6.52 -43.90 -30.34
C THR A 94 -6.56 -42.98 -31.57
N THR A 95 -7.06 -41.74 -31.47
CA THR A 95 -7.26 -40.83 -32.60
C THR A 95 -6.60 -39.46 -32.44
N THR A 96 -5.41 -39.44 -31.89
CA THR A 96 -4.65 -38.27 -31.52
C THR A 96 -3.88 -37.65 -32.69
N THR A 97 -3.69 -36.32 -32.73
CA THR A 97 -2.98 -35.67 -33.84
C THR A 97 -2.13 -34.49 -33.38
N GLY A 98 -0.90 -34.44 -33.91
CA GLY A 98 0.00 -33.30 -33.71
C GLY A 98 0.58 -33.19 -32.29
N ASN A 99 0.66 -34.28 -31.54
CA ASN A 99 1.17 -34.26 -30.17
C ASN A 99 2.67 -34.64 -30.13
N ILE A 100 3.36 -34.07 -29.14
CA ILE A 100 4.74 -34.41 -28.80
C ILE A 100 4.76 -35.01 -27.39
N ALA A 101 5.18 -36.29 -27.29
CA ALA A 101 5.33 -37.00 -26.02
C ALA A 101 6.75 -37.58 -25.93
N ILE A 102 7.56 -37.07 -25.01
CA ILE A 102 8.95 -37.51 -24.82
C ILE A 102 9.17 -37.87 -23.35
N GLY A 103 9.31 -39.12 -23.06
CA GLY A 103 9.47 -39.65 -21.72
C GLY A 103 8.64 -40.90 -21.50
N ASN A 104 8.88 -41.59 -20.39
CA ASN A 104 8.14 -42.79 -20.02
C ASN A 104 6.70 -42.40 -19.57
N ASN A 105 5.68 -43.14 -20.02
CA ASN A 105 4.26 -42.94 -19.71
C ASN A 105 3.73 -41.53 -19.98
N THR A 106 4.31 -40.79 -20.92
CA THR A 106 3.86 -39.46 -21.28
C THR A 106 2.59 -39.51 -22.11
N LEU A 107 1.56 -38.69 -21.75
CA LEU A 107 0.24 -38.67 -22.46
C LEU A 107 -0.33 -40.11 -22.63
N ASP A 108 -0.27 -40.92 -21.59
CA ASP A 108 -0.64 -42.35 -21.67
C ASP A 108 -2.08 -42.66 -21.22
N ALA A 109 -2.90 -41.64 -20.98
CA ALA A 109 -4.33 -41.86 -20.66
C ALA A 109 -5.12 -42.37 -21.87
N SER A 110 -6.10 -43.24 -21.63
CA SER A 110 -7.01 -43.72 -22.65
C SER A 110 -7.98 -42.62 -23.10
N ALA A 111 -7.62 -41.88 -24.13
CA ALA A 111 -8.36 -40.71 -24.62
C ALA A 111 -8.51 -40.72 -26.14
N THR A 112 -9.51 -40.00 -26.64
CA THR A 112 -9.75 -39.76 -28.06
C THR A 112 -9.68 -38.29 -28.38
N GLY A 113 -9.09 -37.92 -29.53
CA GLY A 113 -9.17 -36.55 -30.04
C GLY A 113 -8.26 -35.51 -29.39
N LEU A 114 -7.24 -35.91 -28.62
CA LEU A 114 -6.19 -34.99 -28.14
C LEU A 114 -5.41 -34.41 -29.31
N GLN A 115 -5.21 -33.08 -29.32
CA GLN A 115 -4.51 -32.40 -30.38
C GLN A 115 -3.55 -31.33 -29.85
N ASN A 116 -2.38 -31.25 -30.47
CA ASN A 116 -1.37 -30.21 -30.26
C ASN A 116 -0.85 -30.09 -28.80
N CYS A 117 -0.86 -31.19 -28.03
CA CYS A 117 -0.28 -31.23 -26.70
C CYS A 117 1.23 -31.45 -26.78
N ILE A 118 1.98 -30.89 -25.84
CA ILE A 118 3.41 -31.15 -25.63
C ILE A 118 3.59 -31.69 -24.22
N ALA A 119 4.08 -32.93 -24.13
CA ALA A 119 4.42 -33.60 -22.86
C ALA A 119 5.86 -34.09 -22.91
N ILE A 120 6.72 -33.54 -22.04
CA ILE A 120 8.14 -33.92 -21.96
C ILE A 120 8.50 -34.21 -20.52
N GLY A 121 8.84 -35.44 -20.22
CA GLY A 121 9.24 -35.88 -18.88
C GLY A 121 8.52 -37.17 -18.47
N TYR A 122 9.00 -37.81 -17.42
CA TYR A 122 8.37 -39.02 -16.86
C TYR A 122 6.97 -38.63 -16.31
N ASP A 123 5.92 -39.39 -16.68
CA ASP A 123 4.51 -39.20 -16.29
C ASP A 123 3.93 -37.80 -16.59
N ALA A 124 4.49 -37.06 -17.56
CA ALA A 124 3.89 -35.76 -17.95
C ALA A 124 2.54 -35.96 -18.65
N LEU A 125 1.46 -35.29 -18.22
CA LEU A 125 0.08 -35.35 -18.73
C LEU A 125 -0.50 -36.78 -18.77
N THR A 126 -0.13 -37.65 -17.85
CA THR A 126 -0.57 -39.07 -17.87
C THR A 126 -2.06 -39.28 -17.71
N ALA A 127 -2.79 -38.37 -17.03
CA ALA A 127 -4.23 -38.48 -16.81
C ALA A 127 -5.11 -37.68 -17.81
N LEU A 128 -4.51 -37.02 -18.81
CA LEU A 128 -5.24 -36.13 -19.71
C LEU A 128 -6.21 -36.89 -20.61
N THR A 129 -7.51 -36.62 -20.42
CA THR A 129 -8.58 -37.16 -21.26
C THR A 129 -9.30 -36.02 -21.97
N ALA A 130 -9.48 -36.11 -23.28
CA ALA A 130 -10.23 -35.07 -24.01
C ALA A 130 -11.71 -35.09 -23.63
N SER A 131 -12.26 -33.96 -23.28
CA SER A 131 -13.70 -33.77 -23.16
C SER A 131 -14.22 -33.00 -24.38
N GLY A 132 -14.55 -33.72 -25.47
CA GLY A 132 -15.21 -33.15 -26.66
C GLY A 132 -14.33 -33.00 -27.91
N SER A 133 -14.94 -32.67 -29.04
CA SER A 133 -14.31 -32.45 -30.33
C SER A 133 -13.68 -31.04 -30.39
N GLY A 134 -12.41 -30.88 -30.10
CA GLY A 134 -11.74 -29.60 -30.26
C GLY A 134 -10.24 -29.67 -29.92
N THR A 135 -9.49 -28.66 -30.36
CA THR A 135 -8.06 -28.51 -29.96
C THR A 135 -7.98 -28.19 -28.48
N THR A 136 -7.27 -28.96 -27.71
CA THR A 136 -7.07 -28.79 -26.27
C THR A 136 -5.57 -28.69 -25.96
N PRO A 137 -4.83 -27.72 -26.52
CA PRO A 137 -3.40 -27.65 -26.38
C PRO A 137 -3.02 -27.44 -24.91
N ASN A 138 -2.28 -28.39 -24.38
CA ASN A 138 -1.62 -28.27 -23.08
C ASN A 138 -0.12 -28.50 -23.26
N ILE A 139 0.68 -27.79 -22.49
CA ILE A 139 2.13 -27.95 -22.45
C ILE A 139 2.53 -28.43 -21.06
N ALA A 140 3.16 -29.57 -20.94
CA ALA A 140 3.74 -30.05 -19.69
C ALA A 140 5.17 -30.50 -19.89
N ILE A 141 6.11 -29.90 -19.15
CA ILE A 141 7.53 -30.20 -19.25
C ILE A 141 8.10 -30.40 -17.84
N GLY A 142 8.47 -31.61 -17.50
CA GLY A 142 9.04 -31.97 -16.20
C GLY A 142 8.52 -33.32 -15.69
N PHE A 143 9.15 -33.82 -14.63
CA PHE A 143 8.70 -35.01 -13.92
C PHE A 143 7.31 -34.73 -13.28
N ASN A 144 6.32 -35.58 -13.58
CA ASN A 144 4.93 -35.42 -13.13
C ASN A 144 4.30 -34.04 -13.45
N ALA A 145 4.79 -33.33 -14.45
CA ALA A 145 4.17 -32.07 -14.85
C ALA A 145 2.76 -32.31 -15.43
N GLY A 146 1.73 -31.71 -14.85
CA GLY A 146 0.34 -31.92 -15.26
C GLY A 146 -0.16 -33.36 -15.12
N ALA A 147 0.46 -34.18 -14.31
CA ALA A 147 0.18 -35.64 -14.27
C ALA A 147 -1.27 -35.95 -13.91
N GLY A 148 -1.90 -35.17 -13.02
CA GLY A 148 -3.31 -35.32 -12.65
C GLY A 148 -4.29 -34.55 -13.54
N MET A 149 -3.83 -33.81 -14.53
CA MET A 149 -4.70 -33.02 -15.41
C MET A 149 -5.63 -33.94 -16.22
N THR A 150 -6.95 -33.71 -16.11
CA THR A 150 -7.94 -34.58 -16.78
C THR A 150 -8.62 -33.91 -17.97
N SER A 151 -9.22 -32.75 -17.80
CA SER A 151 -10.02 -32.08 -18.85
C SER A 151 -9.68 -30.60 -19.05
N GLY A 152 -8.70 -30.07 -18.30
CA GLY A 152 -8.24 -28.68 -18.46
C GLY A 152 -7.65 -28.43 -19.85
N THR A 153 -7.83 -27.23 -20.38
CA THR A 153 -7.37 -26.83 -21.72
C THR A 153 -6.52 -25.56 -21.67
N ASN A 154 -5.59 -25.42 -22.62
CA ASN A 154 -4.72 -24.24 -22.75
C ASN A 154 -3.84 -23.99 -21.49
N ASN A 155 -3.45 -25.02 -20.79
CA ASN A 155 -2.59 -24.91 -19.62
C ASN A 155 -1.11 -25.11 -19.98
N ILE A 156 -0.24 -24.40 -19.30
CA ILE A 156 1.22 -24.53 -19.38
C ILE A 156 1.74 -24.94 -18.00
N ALA A 157 2.32 -26.13 -17.88
CA ALA A 157 2.90 -26.69 -16.68
C ALA A 157 4.39 -27.02 -16.94
N ILE A 158 5.32 -26.21 -16.43
CA ILE A 158 6.78 -26.41 -16.64
C ILE A 158 7.49 -26.50 -15.30
N GLY A 159 7.98 -27.67 -14.97
CA GLY A 159 8.65 -27.98 -13.70
C GLY A 159 8.18 -29.30 -13.10
N ALA A 160 8.95 -29.89 -12.22
CA ALA A 160 8.54 -31.11 -11.53
C ALA A 160 7.33 -30.83 -10.60
N TRP A 161 6.33 -31.74 -10.62
CA TRP A 161 5.08 -31.64 -9.84
C TRP A 161 4.32 -30.33 -10.04
N CYS A 162 4.48 -29.70 -11.20
CA CYS A 162 3.77 -28.50 -11.56
C CYS A 162 2.35 -28.86 -12.02
N MET A 163 1.30 -28.28 -11.43
CA MET A 163 -0.12 -28.57 -11.75
C MET A 163 -0.44 -30.08 -11.75
N ASP A 164 0.05 -30.81 -10.76
CA ASP A 164 -0.07 -32.28 -10.73
C ASP A 164 -1.35 -32.82 -10.08
N ALA A 165 -2.20 -31.95 -9.54
CA ALA A 165 -3.55 -32.29 -9.08
C ALA A 165 -4.52 -32.61 -10.23
N VAL A 166 -5.75 -33.02 -9.91
CA VAL A 166 -6.83 -33.27 -10.88
C VAL A 166 -7.31 -31.94 -11.49
N VAL A 167 -6.65 -31.48 -12.54
CA VAL A 167 -6.93 -30.16 -13.16
C VAL A 167 -8.05 -30.26 -14.19
N THR A 168 -9.13 -29.53 -13.93
CA THR A 168 -10.23 -29.26 -14.86
C THR A 168 -10.27 -27.79 -15.29
N GLY A 169 -9.53 -26.92 -14.63
CA GLY A 169 -9.41 -25.49 -14.94
C GLY A 169 -8.62 -25.23 -16.23
N ASN A 170 -8.85 -24.05 -16.81
CA ASN A 170 -8.31 -23.69 -18.11
C ASN A 170 -7.42 -22.47 -18.06
N THR A 171 -6.54 -22.36 -19.06
CA THR A 171 -5.75 -21.14 -19.32
C THR A 171 -4.88 -20.74 -18.12
N ASN A 172 -4.26 -21.74 -17.48
CA ASN A 172 -3.33 -21.50 -16.40
C ASN A 172 -1.88 -21.60 -16.91
N VAL A 173 -1.00 -20.78 -16.37
CA VAL A 173 0.43 -20.83 -16.59
C VAL A 173 1.13 -21.10 -15.25
N ALA A 174 1.75 -22.27 -15.12
CA ALA A 174 2.50 -22.63 -13.93
C ALA A 174 3.94 -23.04 -14.34
N ILE A 175 4.93 -22.31 -13.84
CA ILE A 175 6.35 -22.53 -14.17
C ILE A 175 7.17 -22.54 -12.88
N GLY A 176 7.72 -23.68 -12.55
CA GLY A 176 8.54 -23.92 -11.36
C GLY A 176 8.21 -25.25 -10.69
N ASN A 177 9.10 -25.72 -9.82
CA ASN A 177 8.81 -26.90 -9.02
C ASN A 177 7.58 -26.66 -8.15
N SER A 178 6.57 -27.53 -8.21
CA SER A 178 5.31 -27.46 -7.48
C SER A 178 4.53 -26.15 -7.66
N ALA A 179 4.76 -25.41 -8.75
CA ALA A 179 3.96 -24.23 -9.06
C ALA A 179 2.52 -24.65 -9.36
N GLY A 180 1.53 -24.04 -8.70
CA GLY A 180 0.11 -24.35 -8.88
C GLY A 180 -0.25 -25.82 -8.67
N SER A 181 0.51 -26.57 -7.84
CA SER A 181 0.39 -28.03 -7.74
C SER A 181 -1.00 -28.51 -7.29
N ALA A 182 -1.72 -27.74 -6.48
CA ALA A 182 -3.06 -28.08 -6.01
C ALA A 182 -4.20 -27.56 -6.91
N ILE A 183 -3.95 -26.89 -8.03
CA ILE A 183 -4.99 -26.35 -8.90
C ILE A 183 -5.94 -27.47 -9.34
N THR A 184 -7.25 -27.29 -9.08
CA THR A 184 -8.30 -28.22 -9.55
C THR A 184 -9.18 -27.59 -10.60
N SER A 185 -10.08 -26.69 -10.25
CA SER A 185 -10.96 -25.98 -11.18
C SER A 185 -10.60 -24.51 -11.40
N GLY A 186 -9.59 -24.00 -10.70
CA GLY A 186 -9.08 -22.63 -10.87
C GLY A 186 -8.62 -22.37 -12.31
N SER A 187 -8.92 -21.19 -12.85
CA SER A 187 -8.61 -20.79 -14.21
C SER A 187 -7.98 -19.40 -14.27
N TYR A 188 -7.28 -19.11 -15.37
CA TYR A 188 -6.63 -17.80 -15.61
C TYR A 188 -5.55 -17.45 -14.58
N THR A 189 -4.94 -18.44 -13.96
CA THR A 189 -3.87 -18.25 -12.98
C THR A 189 -2.51 -18.27 -13.66
N THR A 190 -1.65 -17.30 -13.30
CA THR A 190 -0.22 -17.30 -13.65
C THR A 190 0.59 -17.52 -12.37
N ALA A 191 1.28 -18.64 -12.24
CA ALA A 191 2.12 -19.02 -11.09
C ALA A 191 3.54 -19.32 -11.58
N ILE A 192 4.48 -18.41 -11.34
CA ILE A 192 5.87 -18.53 -11.80
C ILE A 192 6.82 -18.46 -10.61
N GLY A 193 7.49 -19.54 -10.34
CA GLY A 193 8.42 -19.70 -9.22
C GLY A 193 8.17 -21.00 -8.47
N GLN A 194 9.16 -21.47 -7.72
CA GLN A 194 8.98 -22.66 -6.89
C GLN A 194 7.85 -22.42 -5.88
N SER A 195 6.89 -23.34 -5.83
CA SER A 195 5.71 -23.30 -4.97
C SER A 195 4.85 -22.03 -5.10
N ALA A 196 4.97 -21.27 -6.19
CA ALA A 196 4.05 -20.14 -6.43
C ALA A 196 2.62 -20.68 -6.56
N GLY A 197 1.69 -20.17 -5.75
CA GLY A 197 0.29 -20.60 -5.75
C GLY A 197 0.08 -22.09 -5.48
N ALA A 198 0.96 -22.74 -4.71
CA ALA A 198 0.96 -24.19 -4.53
C ALA A 198 -0.33 -24.74 -3.94
N ALA A 199 -1.04 -23.99 -3.08
CA ALA A 199 -2.28 -24.40 -2.43
C ALA A 199 -3.55 -24.03 -3.21
N ILE A 200 -3.48 -23.32 -4.34
CA ILE A 200 -4.66 -22.91 -5.11
C ILE A 200 -5.46 -24.14 -5.53
N THR A 201 -6.75 -24.16 -5.19
CA THR A 201 -7.68 -25.18 -5.67
C THR A 201 -8.66 -24.63 -6.70
N THR A 202 -9.47 -23.66 -6.30
CA THR A 202 -10.55 -23.09 -7.14
C THR A 202 -10.39 -21.59 -7.41
N GLY A 203 -9.37 -20.94 -6.80
CA GLY A 203 -9.10 -19.51 -6.98
C GLY A 203 -8.78 -19.16 -8.43
N ASN A 204 -9.44 -18.11 -8.95
CA ASN A 204 -9.31 -17.70 -10.35
C ASN A 204 -8.51 -16.38 -10.49
N ALA A 205 -7.93 -16.19 -11.67
CA ALA A 205 -7.33 -14.92 -12.09
C ALA A 205 -6.26 -14.38 -11.11
N ASN A 206 -5.42 -15.26 -10.56
CA ASN A 206 -4.30 -14.89 -9.72
C ASN A 206 -3.01 -14.75 -10.56
N THR A 207 -2.19 -13.74 -10.27
CA THR A 207 -0.86 -13.53 -10.87
C THR A 207 0.19 -13.59 -9.77
N LEU A 208 0.96 -14.69 -9.73
CA LEU A 208 1.88 -15.02 -8.66
C LEU A 208 3.28 -15.28 -9.24
N VAL A 209 4.22 -14.40 -8.95
CA VAL A 209 5.58 -14.47 -9.50
C VAL A 209 6.61 -14.36 -8.38
N GLY A 210 7.30 -15.44 -8.10
CA GLY A 210 8.32 -15.49 -7.05
C GLY A 210 8.27 -16.79 -6.26
N TYR A 211 9.32 -17.06 -5.53
CA TYR A 211 9.42 -18.20 -4.62
C TYR A 211 8.38 -18.03 -3.49
N PHE A 212 7.49 -19.00 -3.29
CA PHE A 212 6.36 -18.96 -2.35
C PHE A 212 5.41 -17.74 -2.52
N ALA A 213 5.33 -17.13 -3.71
CA ALA A 213 4.35 -16.08 -3.96
C ALA A 213 2.93 -16.67 -3.88
N GLY A 214 2.11 -16.18 -2.94
CA GLY A 214 0.73 -16.63 -2.73
C GLY A 214 0.57 -18.13 -2.51
N ASP A 215 1.54 -18.78 -1.89
CA ASP A 215 1.60 -20.24 -1.78
C ASP A 215 0.48 -20.84 -0.91
N ALA A 216 -0.08 -20.09 0.03
CA ALA A 216 -1.22 -20.49 0.84
C ALA A 216 -2.59 -20.20 0.22
N ILE A 217 -2.67 -19.46 -0.90
CA ILE A 217 -3.95 -19.16 -1.56
C ILE A 217 -4.67 -20.45 -1.90
N ASN A 218 -5.92 -20.59 -1.45
CA ASN A 218 -6.76 -21.74 -1.75
C ASN A 218 -7.91 -21.38 -2.72
N THR A 219 -8.86 -20.57 -2.27
CA THR A 219 -10.02 -20.14 -3.05
C THR A 219 -9.99 -18.68 -3.43
N GLY A 220 -9.04 -17.90 -2.88
CA GLY A 220 -8.88 -16.47 -3.18
C GLY A 220 -8.65 -16.18 -4.65
N ALA A 221 -9.27 -15.10 -5.16
CA ALA A 221 -9.27 -14.73 -6.58
C ALA A 221 -8.79 -13.30 -6.80
N ASN A 222 -8.33 -13.00 -8.03
CA ASN A 222 -7.92 -11.66 -8.44
C ASN A 222 -6.75 -11.09 -7.59
N ASN A 223 -5.85 -11.94 -7.11
CA ASN A 223 -4.68 -11.49 -6.36
C ASN A 223 -3.47 -11.36 -7.28
N THR A 224 -2.66 -10.34 -7.05
CA THR A 224 -1.37 -10.17 -7.71
C THR A 224 -0.27 -10.17 -6.65
N ALA A 225 0.63 -11.14 -6.68
CA ALA A 225 1.77 -11.25 -5.78
C ALA A 225 3.06 -11.38 -6.59
N MET A 226 3.99 -10.44 -6.44
CA MET A 226 5.29 -10.48 -7.10
C MET A 226 6.41 -10.25 -6.09
N GLY A 227 7.17 -11.28 -5.83
CA GLY A 227 8.28 -11.28 -4.87
C GLY A 227 8.33 -12.55 -4.03
N TRP A 228 9.45 -12.74 -3.33
CA TRP A 228 9.59 -13.84 -2.39
C TRP A 228 8.54 -13.70 -1.28
N ASN A 229 7.73 -14.76 -1.05
CA ASN A 229 6.70 -14.82 0.00
C ASN A 229 5.68 -13.65 0.00
N ALA A 230 5.49 -12.98 -1.14
CA ALA A 230 4.45 -11.96 -1.27
C ALA A 230 3.06 -12.60 -1.13
N LEU A 231 2.19 -12.07 -0.25
CA LEU A 231 0.87 -12.65 0.10
C LEU A 231 0.94 -14.12 0.55
N GLY A 232 2.02 -14.54 1.23
CA GLY A 232 2.25 -15.96 1.57
C GLY A 232 1.22 -16.57 2.53
N ALA A 233 0.49 -15.79 3.32
CA ALA A 233 -0.46 -16.31 4.31
C ALA A 233 -1.94 -16.23 3.88
N ILE A 234 -2.29 -15.58 2.75
CA ILE A 234 -3.70 -15.47 2.35
C ILE A 234 -4.25 -16.82 1.88
N THR A 235 -5.47 -17.17 2.32
CA THR A 235 -6.14 -18.41 1.90
C THR A 235 -7.32 -18.14 0.96
N ASP A 236 -8.32 -17.45 1.45
CA ASP A 236 -9.58 -17.21 0.73
C ASP A 236 -9.80 -15.73 0.36
N VAL A 237 -8.77 -14.92 0.56
CA VAL A 237 -8.78 -13.47 0.34
C VAL A 237 -8.66 -13.14 -1.14
N SER A 238 -9.34 -12.09 -1.57
CA SER A 238 -9.39 -11.65 -2.96
C SER A 238 -9.02 -10.18 -3.12
N ALA A 239 -8.65 -9.81 -4.35
CA ALA A 239 -8.36 -8.44 -4.76
C ALA A 239 -7.21 -7.76 -4.00
N CYS A 240 -6.19 -8.51 -3.61
CA CYS A 240 -4.97 -7.97 -3.04
C CYS A 240 -3.84 -7.85 -4.08
N THR A 241 -3.04 -6.81 -3.96
CA THR A 241 -1.86 -6.58 -4.80
C THR A 241 -0.63 -6.43 -3.91
N ALA A 242 0.40 -7.24 -4.13
CA ALA A 242 1.66 -7.17 -3.39
C ALA A 242 2.87 -7.27 -4.33
N PHE A 243 3.74 -6.27 -4.27
CA PHE A 243 4.99 -6.20 -5.01
C PHE A 243 6.15 -5.97 -4.04
N GLY A 244 6.98 -6.96 -3.84
CA GLY A 244 8.16 -6.86 -3.00
C GLY A 244 8.41 -8.10 -2.15
N TYR A 245 9.60 -8.18 -1.57
CA TYR A 245 9.98 -9.22 -0.62
C TYR A 245 9.05 -9.17 0.60
N SER A 246 8.38 -10.26 0.92
CA SER A 246 7.43 -10.39 2.05
C SER A 246 6.34 -9.32 2.10
N ALA A 247 5.97 -8.69 0.96
CA ALA A 247 4.88 -7.73 0.93
C ALA A 247 3.55 -8.41 1.29
N GLY A 248 2.87 -7.94 2.33
CA GLY A 248 1.61 -8.49 2.82
C GLY A 248 1.68 -9.95 3.30
N SER A 249 2.86 -10.43 3.72
CA SER A 249 3.12 -11.86 3.95
C SER A 249 2.30 -12.48 5.08
N ALA A 250 1.87 -11.70 6.10
CA ALA A 250 1.03 -12.19 7.19
C ALA A 250 -0.48 -11.94 6.98
N ASN A 251 -0.89 -11.38 5.84
CA ASN A 251 -2.31 -11.15 5.58
C ASN A 251 -3.05 -12.48 5.49
N THR A 252 -4.03 -12.68 6.38
CA THR A 252 -4.85 -13.90 6.40
C THR A 252 -6.28 -13.66 5.93
N SER A 253 -6.86 -12.48 6.21
CA SER A 253 -8.28 -12.21 5.93
C SER A 253 -8.58 -10.80 5.39
N GLY A 254 -7.59 -9.90 5.35
CA GLY A 254 -7.79 -8.52 4.86
C GLY A 254 -7.91 -8.46 3.33
N THR A 255 -9.00 -7.90 2.82
CA THR A 255 -9.29 -7.75 1.39
C THR A 255 -8.90 -6.39 0.83
N SER A 256 -8.75 -6.32 -0.51
CA SER A 256 -8.59 -5.04 -1.23
C SER A 256 -7.36 -4.22 -0.76
N ASN A 257 -6.26 -4.90 -0.46
CA ASN A 257 -5.02 -4.27 -0.02
C ASN A 257 -4.02 -4.11 -1.17
N VAL A 258 -3.28 -3.01 -1.15
CA VAL A 258 -2.14 -2.74 -2.04
C VAL A 258 -0.88 -2.59 -1.20
N TYR A 259 0.10 -3.46 -1.42
CA TYR A 259 1.41 -3.47 -0.76
C TYR A 259 2.52 -3.39 -1.80
N VAL A 260 3.28 -2.32 -1.84
CA VAL A 260 4.39 -2.13 -2.79
C VAL A 260 5.65 -1.73 -2.04
N GLY A 261 6.60 -2.63 -1.95
CA GLY A 261 7.86 -2.46 -1.22
C GLY A 261 8.23 -3.68 -0.40
N ALA A 262 9.49 -3.82 -0.04
CA ALA A 262 9.92 -4.89 0.86
C ALA A 262 9.31 -4.69 2.25
N TYR A 263 8.86 -5.78 2.89
CA TYR A 263 8.22 -5.76 4.22
C TYR A 263 7.04 -4.78 4.34
N CYS A 264 6.43 -4.39 3.20
CA CYS A 264 5.28 -3.50 3.17
C CYS A 264 4.04 -4.24 3.69
N GLY A 265 3.43 -3.77 4.79
CA GLY A 265 2.27 -4.39 5.40
C GLY A 265 2.46 -5.85 5.82
N ASP A 266 3.69 -6.26 6.13
CA ASP A 266 4.06 -7.66 6.37
C ASP A 266 3.48 -8.25 7.66
N ALA A 267 3.07 -7.43 8.64
CA ALA A 267 2.34 -7.88 9.83
C ALA A 267 0.81 -7.75 9.71
N ASN A 268 0.27 -7.25 8.59
CA ASN A 268 -1.18 -7.12 8.44
C ASN A 268 -1.85 -8.51 8.45
N SER A 269 -2.73 -8.74 9.40
CA SER A 269 -3.47 -10.01 9.49
C SER A 269 -4.89 -9.91 8.92
N SER A 270 -5.63 -8.86 9.27
CA SER A 270 -7.04 -8.72 8.90
C SER A 270 -7.45 -7.30 8.44
N GLY A 271 -6.53 -6.34 8.48
CA GLY A 271 -6.80 -4.98 7.99
C GLY A 271 -7.11 -4.96 6.49
N GLU A 272 -8.08 -4.14 6.09
CA GLU A 272 -8.59 -4.07 4.73
C GLU A 272 -8.47 -2.67 4.11
N MET A 273 -8.54 -2.62 2.77
CA MET A 273 -8.58 -1.37 2.00
C MET A 273 -7.36 -0.47 2.25
N HIS A 274 -6.19 -1.07 2.37
CA HIS A 274 -4.93 -0.35 2.53
C HIS A 274 -4.29 0.01 1.20
N THR A 275 -3.59 1.14 1.19
CA THR A 275 -2.61 1.47 0.15
C THR A 275 -1.28 1.77 0.83
N PHE A 276 -0.38 0.79 0.88
CA PHE A 276 0.95 0.92 1.45
C PHE A 276 2.00 0.85 0.33
N VAL A 277 2.83 1.88 0.22
CA VAL A 277 3.87 1.98 -0.80
C VAL A 277 5.17 2.48 -0.17
N GLY A 278 6.17 1.64 -0.14
CA GLY A 278 7.48 1.94 0.45
C GLY A 278 8.01 0.77 1.27
N ASP A 279 9.31 0.73 1.46
CA ASP A 279 9.96 -0.24 2.34
C ASP A 279 9.43 -0.10 3.77
N ALA A 280 8.95 -1.19 4.36
CA ALA A 280 8.32 -1.26 5.69
C ALA A 280 7.15 -0.25 5.92
N ALA A 281 6.49 0.24 4.86
CA ALA A 281 5.28 1.06 5.02
C ALA A 281 4.17 0.22 5.65
N GLY A 282 3.60 0.70 6.77
CA GLY A 282 2.58 -0.03 7.52
C GLY A 282 3.02 -1.38 8.08
N GLY A 283 4.35 -1.59 8.30
CA GLY A 283 4.92 -2.89 8.64
C GLY A 283 4.32 -3.55 9.88
N ALA A 284 3.95 -2.81 10.92
CA ALA A 284 3.32 -3.35 12.13
C ALA A 284 1.77 -3.38 12.09
N ASN A 285 1.15 -2.92 10.99
CA ASN A 285 -0.32 -2.90 10.92
C ASN A 285 -0.87 -4.33 11.03
N SER A 286 -1.74 -4.56 12.00
CA SER A 286 -2.32 -5.90 12.20
C SER A 286 -3.81 -5.95 11.81
N THR A 287 -4.62 -5.02 12.31
CA THR A 287 -6.08 -5.04 12.15
C THR A 287 -6.66 -3.67 11.75
N GLY A 288 -5.85 -2.60 11.77
CA GLY A 288 -6.29 -1.28 11.29
C GLY A 288 -6.77 -1.35 9.84
N ALA A 289 -7.71 -0.50 9.45
CA ALA A 289 -8.29 -0.50 8.10
C ALA A 289 -8.24 0.88 7.44
N ARG A 290 -8.32 0.92 6.10
CA ARG A 290 -8.45 2.16 5.32
C ARG A 290 -7.33 3.16 5.56
N ASN A 291 -6.10 2.67 5.66
CA ASN A 291 -4.92 3.52 5.80
C ASN A 291 -4.20 3.67 4.45
N THR A 292 -3.71 4.87 4.17
CA THR A 292 -2.86 5.15 3.00
C THR A 292 -1.49 5.59 3.50
N PHE A 293 -0.47 4.74 3.36
CA PHE A 293 0.91 5.02 3.78
C PHE A 293 1.85 4.94 2.58
N ILE A 294 2.45 6.07 2.23
CA ILE A 294 3.35 6.19 1.08
C ILE A 294 4.67 6.82 1.51
N GLY A 295 5.71 6.05 1.45
CA GLY A 295 7.06 6.43 1.86
C GLY A 295 7.74 5.35 2.69
N GLN A 296 9.07 5.33 2.71
CA GLN A 296 9.82 4.40 3.54
C GLN A 296 9.42 4.57 5.02
N ALA A 297 9.03 3.47 5.66
CA ALA A 297 8.61 3.42 7.05
C ALA A 297 7.47 4.39 7.41
N ALA A 298 6.61 4.79 6.44
CA ALA A 298 5.41 5.55 6.72
C ALA A 298 4.42 4.65 7.50
N GLY A 299 3.92 5.13 8.65
CA GLY A 299 3.00 4.39 9.51
C GLY A 299 3.53 3.05 10.02
N THR A 300 4.86 2.88 10.09
CA THR A 300 5.47 1.56 10.33
C THR A 300 5.09 0.91 11.66
N SER A 301 4.80 1.69 12.70
CA SER A 301 4.40 1.17 14.03
C SER A 301 2.88 1.09 14.23
N MET A 302 2.09 1.48 13.22
CA MET A 302 0.62 1.45 13.31
C MET A 302 0.13 0.02 13.47
N THR A 303 -0.60 -0.29 14.55
CA THR A 303 -1.13 -1.64 14.81
C THR A 303 -2.61 -1.76 14.48
N THR A 304 -3.46 -0.91 15.07
CA THR A 304 -4.92 -1.00 14.97
C THR A 304 -5.58 0.27 14.46
N GLY A 305 -4.82 1.37 14.30
CA GLY A 305 -5.33 2.65 13.81
C GLY A 305 -5.91 2.57 12.40
N SER A 306 -6.98 3.34 12.15
CA SER A 306 -7.74 3.34 10.90
C SER A 306 -7.95 4.74 10.34
N TYR A 307 -8.24 4.84 9.03
CA TYR A 307 -8.53 6.10 8.34
C TYR A 307 -7.37 7.12 8.37
N ASN A 308 -6.12 6.65 8.40
CA ASN A 308 -4.95 7.52 8.41
C ASN A 308 -4.34 7.67 7.01
N VAL A 309 -3.82 8.86 6.73
CA VAL A 309 -3.04 9.17 5.52
C VAL A 309 -1.65 9.63 5.93
N ALA A 310 -0.62 8.86 5.60
CA ALA A 310 0.78 9.23 5.79
C ALA A 310 1.52 9.25 4.44
N LEU A 311 1.98 10.41 4.02
CA LEU A 311 2.77 10.58 2.81
C LEU A 311 4.11 11.24 3.13
N GLY A 312 5.16 10.48 3.05
CA GLY A 312 6.54 10.91 3.32
C GLY A 312 7.32 9.87 4.13
N THR A 313 8.63 9.85 3.97
CA THR A 313 9.50 8.98 4.77
C THR A 313 9.29 9.24 6.25
N GLN A 314 9.02 8.18 7.02
CA GLN A 314 8.77 8.22 8.46
C GLN A 314 7.60 9.14 8.90
N ALA A 315 6.67 9.47 8.02
CA ALA A 315 5.42 10.10 8.43
C ALA A 315 4.63 9.11 9.31
N MET A 316 4.09 9.56 10.44
CA MET A 316 3.36 8.71 11.42
C MET A 316 4.17 7.51 11.93
N TYR A 317 5.48 7.67 12.14
CA TYR A 317 6.41 6.56 12.40
C TYR A 317 6.07 5.76 13.65
N THR A 318 5.78 6.41 14.80
CA THR A 318 5.53 5.73 16.08
C THR A 318 4.05 5.60 16.47
N GLN A 319 3.14 5.96 15.59
CA GLN A 319 1.71 5.80 15.86
C GLN A 319 1.32 4.33 15.96
N THR A 320 0.47 3.99 16.93
CA THR A 320 0.02 2.61 17.17
C THR A 320 -1.49 2.44 16.97
N GLU A 321 -2.32 3.26 17.61
CA GLU A 321 -3.78 3.10 17.65
C GLU A 321 -4.53 4.36 17.16
N ALA A 322 -3.80 5.36 16.67
CA ALA A 322 -4.34 6.64 16.26
C ALA A 322 -5.24 6.52 15.01
N ASN A 323 -6.31 7.31 14.96
CA ASN A 323 -7.28 7.30 13.87
C ASN A 323 -7.46 8.69 13.24
N GLU A 324 -7.91 8.70 11.98
CA GLU A 324 -8.36 9.93 11.30
C GLU A 324 -7.29 11.01 11.22
N ASN A 325 -6.02 10.63 11.09
CA ASN A 325 -4.90 11.55 10.99
C ASN A 325 -4.42 11.71 9.55
N THR A 326 -4.00 12.91 9.21
CA THR A 326 -3.34 13.23 7.93
C THR A 326 -1.95 13.77 8.19
N ALA A 327 -0.92 13.10 7.70
CA ALA A 327 0.47 13.52 7.75
C ALA A 327 1.07 13.57 6.34
N LEU A 328 1.47 14.73 5.91
CA LEU A 328 2.09 14.97 4.60
C LEU A 328 3.44 15.66 4.77
N GLY A 329 4.51 14.93 4.64
CA GLY A 329 5.88 15.43 4.75
C GLY A 329 6.82 14.48 5.50
N PHE A 330 8.12 14.68 5.33
CA PHE A 330 9.15 13.94 6.06
C PHE A 330 8.98 14.10 7.58
N MET A 331 8.81 12.99 8.30
CA MET A 331 8.60 12.96 9.76
C MET A 331 7.42 13.82 10.26
N ALA A 332 6.39 14.06 9.44
CA ALA A 332 5.14 14.68 9.93
C ALA A 332 4.43 13.71 10.89
N LEU A 333 3.94 14.20 12.04
CA LEU A 333 3.32 13.39 13.11
C LEU A 333 4.19 12.21 13.57
N TYR A 334 5.49 12.41 13.71
CA TYR A 334 6.45 11.32 13.94
C TYR A 334 6.21 10.55 15.24
N THR A 335 5.97 11.24 16.38
CA THR A 335 5.96 10.64 17.73
C THR A 335 4.56 10.44 18.34
N ASN A 336 3.51 10.64 17.59
CA ASN A 336 2.15 10.47 18.11
C ASN A 336 1.81 8.97 18.25
N ALA A 337 1.39 8.54 19.43
CA ALA A 337 0.97 7.15 19.65
C ALA A 337 -0.54 6.94 19.43
N THR A 338 -1.40 7.80 19.98
CA THR A 338 -2.84 7.56 20.08
C THR A 338 -3.75 8.74 19.72
N ALA A 339 -3.20 9.96 19.51
CA ALA A 339 -4.04 11.13 19.24
C ALA A 339 -4.73 11.04 17.86
N THR A 340 -5.93 11.56 17.79
CA THR A 340 -6.81 11.47 16.61
C THR A 340 -7.17 12.85 16.04
N GLY A 341 -7.60 12.88 14.78
CA GLY A 341 -8.07 14.09 14.13
C GLY A 341 -6.97 15.12 13.89
N LEU A 342 -5.73 14.69 13.66
CA LEU A 342 -4.59 15.56 13.40
C LEU A 342 -4.41 15.81 11.91
N CYS A 343 -4.08 17.05 11.55
CA CYS A 343 -3.70 17.43 10.19
C CYS A 343 -2.30 18.07 10.21
N ALA A 344 -1.29 17.41 9.69
CA ALA A 344 0.10 17.87 9.64
C ALA A 344 0.61 17.88 8.20
N VAL A 345 0.87 19.06 7.66
CA VAL A 345 1.39 19.23 6.30
C VAL A 345 2.68 20.05 6.33
N GLY A 346 3.78 19.39 6.03
CA GLY A 346 5.13 19.97 6.03
C GLY A 346 6.14 19.09 6.75
N LEU A 347 7.43 19.37 6.53
CA LEU A 347 8.53 18.66 7.19
C LEU A 347 8.47 18.84 8.71
N LYS A 348 8.46 17.73 9.46
CA LYS A 348 8.40 17.70 10.93
C LYS A 348 7.26 18.52 11.55
N THR A 349 6.16 18.66 10.83
CA THR A 349 4.96 19.35 11.34
C THR A 349 4.30 18.48 12.41
N LEU A 350 3.92 19.09 13.55
CA LEU A 350 3.32 18.40 14.70
C LEU A 350 4.14 17.17 15.16
N TYR A 351 5.46 17.27 15.11
CA TYR A 351 6.38 16.14 15.31
C TYR A 351 6.18 15.41 16.64
N TYR A 352 5.96 16.14 17.75
CA TYR A 352 5.77 15.60 19.11
C TYR A 352 4.30 15.55 19.55
N ALA A 353 3.33 15.79 18.65
CA ALA A 353 1.93 15.95 19.04
C ALA A 353 1.35 14.66 19.63
N THR A 354 0.85 14.75 20.86
CA THR A 354 0.08 13.71 21.55
C THR A 354 -1.33 14.16 21.92
N GLY A 355 -1.63 15.47 21.81
CA GLY A 355 -2.99 16.03 21.93
C GLY A 355 -3.74 15.96 20.61
N ALA A 356 -5.05 15.74 20.67
CA ALA A 356 -5.92 15.56 19.51
C ALA A 356 -6.30 16.88 18.81
N SER A 357 -6.82 16.77 17.58
CA SER A 357 -7.45 17.87 16.83
C SER A 357 -6.53 19.07 16.54
N ASN A 358 -5.22 18.85 16.44
CA ASN A 358 -4.30 19.90 16.05
C ASN A 358 -4.14 19.97 14.52
N THR A 359 -4.09 21.18 13.98
CA THR A 359 -3.80 21.45 12.57
C THR A 359 -2.48 22.20 12.45
N GLY A 360 -1.50 21.61 11.78
CA GLY A 360 -0.23 22.21 11.43
C GLY A 360 -0.06 22.29 9.91
N LEU A 361 0.31 23.45 9.39
CA LEU A 361 0.63 23.64 7.97
C LEU A 361 1.89 24.50 7.85
N GLY A 362 2.98 23.90 7.42
CA GLY A 362 4.25 24.58 7.22
C GLY A 362 5.44 23.78 7.76
N TYR A 363 6.65 24.16 7.39
CA TYR A 363 7.88 23.59 7.91
C TYR A 363 7.93 23.73 9.44
N GLN A 364 8.01 22.61 10.16
CA GLN A 364 8.05 22.54 11.62
C GLN A 364 6.90 23.27 12.34
N ALA A 365 5.78 23.54 11.68
CA ALA A 365 4.60 24.13 12.33
C ALA A 365 4.14 23.22 13.48
N GLY A 366 4.07 23.77 14.69
CA GLY A 366 3.71 23.03 15.90
C GLY A 366 4.65 21.88 16.27
N MET A 367 5.90 21.90 15.82
CA MET A 367 6.86 20.81 16.08
C MET A 367 6.92 20.40 17.55
N ASN A 368 6.84 21.35 18.47
CA ASN A 368 6.95 21.15 19.91
C ASN A 368 5.59 20.91 20.63
N VAL A 369 4.48 20.95 19.90
CA VAL A 369 3.19 20.61 20.50
C VAL A 369 3.26 19.18 21.02
N ALA A 370 2.99 18.99 22.31
CA ALA A 370 2.93 17.69 22.95
C ALA A 370 1.48 17.39 23.34
N ALA A 371 1.09 17.67 24.58
CA ALA A 371 -0.26 17.39 25.08
C ALA A 371 -1.34 18.43 24.67
N GLY A 372 -0.93 19.56 24.09
CA GLY A 372 -1.86 20.59 23.62
C GLY A 372 -2.81 20.08 22.56
N ALA A 373 -4.09 20.48 22.62
CA ALA A 373 -5.13 20.03 21.71
C ALA A 373 -5.87 21.19 21.05
N ASN A 374 -6.50 20.93 19.89
CA ASN A 374 -7.31 21.91 19.17
C ASN A 374 -6.55 23.21 18.84
N ASN A 375 -5.30 23.10 18.40
CA ASN A 375 -4.49 24.22 17.96
C ASN A 375 -4.45 24.30 16.42
N MET A 376 -4.42 25.50 15.88
CA MET A 376 -4.21 25.79 14.46
C MET A 376 -2.89 26.56 14.30
N LEU A 377 -1.91 25.96 13.65
CA LEU A 377 -0.52 26.42 13.54
C LEU A 377 -0.16 26.53 12.05
N LEU A 378 -0.16 27.74 11.51
CA LEU A 378 0.02 27.99 10.09
C LEU A 378 1.28 28.82 9.83
N GLY A 379 2.13 28.32 8.95
CA GLY A 379 3.36 28.98 8.52
C GLY A 379 4.63 28.33 9.05
N TYR A 380 5.76 28.81 8.55
CA TYR A 380 7.09 28.37 8.95
C TYR A 380 7.27 28.50 10.46
N GLN A 381 7.62 27.41 11.14
CA GLN A 381 7.89 27.35 12.57
C GLN A 381 6.84 28.01 13.49
N SER A 382 5.59 28.03 13.06
CA SER A 382 4.47 28.56 13.86
C SER A 382 4.26 27.71 15.12
N GLY A 383 4.06 28.36 16.28
CA GLY A 383 3.82 27.70 17.57
C GLY A 383 5.07 27.08 18.22
N ILE A 384 6.28 27.45 17.77
CA ILE A 384 7.54 27.12 18.45
C ILE A 384 8.10 28.37 19.16
N THR A 385 9.20 28.21 19.92
CA THR A 385 9.84 29.32 20.63
C THR A 385 10.10 30.50 19.69
N GLY A 386 9.64 31.69 20.09
CA GLY A 386 9.79 32.94 19.34
C GLY A 386 8.65 33.29 18.41
N SER A 387 7.80 32.33 18.01
CA SER A 387 6.60 32.65 17.23
C SER A 387 5.58 33.44 18.05
N PRO A 388 4.63 34.13 17.41
CA PRO A 388 3.50 34.72 18.12
C PRO A 388 2.77 33.69 19.00
N GLY A 389 2.57 33.99 20.29
CA GLY A 389 2.00 33.04 21.25
C GLY A 389 3.02 32.12 21.94
N GLY A 390 4.29 32.17 21.56
CA GLY A 390 5.38 31.42 22.16
C GLY A 390 5.42 29.94 21.78
N ASN A 391 6.16 29.13 22.55
CA ASN A 391 6.27 27.70 22.34
C ASN A 391 5.04 26.97 22.88
N ILE A 392 4.19 26.47 21.99
CA ILE A 392 2.97 25.76 22.35
C ILE A 392 3.32 24.29 22.57
N THR A 393 3.51 23.87 23.83
CA THR A 393 3.78 22.48 24.21
C THR A 393 2.53 21.77 24.74
N SER A 394 1.85 22.38 25.72
CA SER A 394 0.64 21.87 26.37
C SER A 394 -0.57 22.82 26.24
N GLY A 395 -0.37 24.01 25.69
CA GLY A 395 -1.46 24.96 25.42
C GLY A 395 -2.46 24.41 24.41
N SER A 396 -3.74 24.70 24.62
CA SER A 396 -4.84 24.23 23.77
C SER A 396 -5.69 25.42 23.28
N ASN A 397 -6.46 25.19 22.21
CA ASN A 397 -7.41 26.17 21.64
C ASN A 397 -6.73 27.45 21.13
N ALA A 398 -5.52 27.37 20.60
CA ALA A 398 -4.76 28.50 20.09
C ALA A 398 -4.71 28.53 18.56
N ILE A 399 -4.73 29.73 17.98
CA ILE A 399 -4.39 29.98 16.58
C ILE A 399 -3.06 30.75 16.56
N CYS A 400 -2.05 30.18 15.88
CA CYS A 400 -0.77 30.83 15.68
C CYS A 400 -0.45 30.93 14.19
N LEU A 401 -0.16 32.14 13.72
CA LEU A 401 0.11 32.45 12.32
C LEU A 401 1.55 32.93 12.15
N GLY A 402 2.38 32.14 11.50
CA GLY A 402 3.77 32.48 11.21
C GLY A 402 4.73 32.37 12.39
N ASP A 403 5.97 32.79 12.13
CA ASP A 403 7.05 32.90 13.11
C ASP A 403 7.36 34.36 13.50
N GLU A 404 8.46 34.58 14.16
CA GLU A 404 8.94 35.91 14.57
C GLU A 404 9.30 36.84 13.41
N ASN A 405 9.41 36.32 12.19
CA ASN A 405 9.78 37.12 10.99
C ASN A 405 8.57 37.68 10.24
N VAL A 406 7.36 37.26 10.57
CA VAL A 406 6.13 37.83 9.96
C VAL A 406 5.99 39.28 10.39
N GLN A 407 5.93 40.19 9.41
CA GLN A 407 5.91 41.63 9.64
C GLN A 407 4.54 42.27 9.36
N THR A 408 3.78 41.69 8.44
CA THR A 408 2.47 42.23 8.02
C THR A 408 1.44 41.12 7.87
N ALA A 409 0.22 41.38 8.33
CA ALA A 409 -0.95 40.57 8.03
C ALA A 409 -1.93 41.41 7.19
N ASN A 410 -2.00 41.11 5.89
CA ASN A 410 -2.89 41.84 4.99
C ASN A 410 -4.24 41.10 4.94
N ILE A 411 -5.27 41.75 5.54
CA ILE A 411 -6.63 41.22 5.60
C ILE A 411 -7.54 42.30 5.03
N GLN A 412 -8.35 41.96 4.04
CA GLN A 412 -9.22 42.92 3.36
C GLN A 412 -10.49 43.30 4.18
N VAL A 413 -10.82 42.49 5.18
CA VAL A 413 -12.00 42.65 6.02
C VAL A 413 -11.62 42.57 7.50
N ASP A 414 -12.41 43.22 8.37
CA ASP A 414 -12.18 43.14 9.82
C ASP A 414 -12.51 41.75 10.38
N TRP A 415 -11.86 41.40 11.48
CA TRP A 415 -12.20 40.22 12.27
C TRP A 415 -13.53 40.48 13.00
N THR A 416 -14.50 39.59 12.80
CA THR A 416 -15.73 39.57 13.58
C THR A 416 -15.55 38.74 14.83
N ILE A 417 -15.65 39.34 16.00
CA ILE A 417 -15.58 38.66 17.30
C ILE A 417 -17.02 38.36 17.75
N ALA A 418 -17.28 37.07 18.04
CA ALA A 418 -18.57 36.67 18.61
C ALA A 418 -18.82 37.40 19.93
N SER A 419 -19.98 38.00 20.09
CA SER A 419 -20.33 38.84 21.26
C SER A 419 -21.81 38.77 21.62
N ASP A 420 -22.44 37.62 21.44
CA ASP A 420 -23.84 37.40 21.83
C ASP A 420 -23.96 37.44 23.35
N GLU A 421 -24.94 38.22 23.86
CA GLU A 421 -25.21 38.33 25.29
C GLU A 421 -25.60 36.99 25.92
N ARG A 422 -26.29 36.13 25.17
CA ARG A 422 -26.73 34.81 25.65
C ARG A 422 -25.58 33.84 25.95
N ASP A 423 -24.40 34.10 25.40
CA ASP A 423 -23.18 33.32 25.59
C ASP A 423 -22.29 33.92 26.69
N LYS A 424 -22.76 34.89 27.42
CA LYS A 424 -22.01 35.60 28.47
C LYS A 424 -22.78 35.59 29.79
N THR A 425 -22.05 35.67 30.88
CA THR A 425 -22.58 35.68 32.24
C THR A 425 -21.77 36.65 33.11
N ASP A 426 -22.24 36.91 34.33
CA ASP A 426 -21.52 37.65 35.36
C ASP A 426 -21.12 39.09 34.92
N PHE A 427 -22.07 39.80 34.30
CA PHE A 427 -21.87 41.19 33.86
C PHE A 427 -21.61 42.11 35.05
N THR A 428 -20.49 42.82 34.99
CA THR A 428 -20.16 43.92 35.94
C THR A 428 -19.72 45.13 35.15
N ASP A 429 -19.99 46.32 35.72
CA ASP A 429 -19.53 47.56 35.11
C ASP A 429 -17.99 47.59 35.06
N LEU A 430 -17.44 48.07 33.94
CA LEU A 430 -16.00 48.21 33.77
C LEU A 430 -15.47 49.36 34.65
N ASP A 431 -14.54 49.08 35.53
CA ASP A 431 -13.91 50.03 36.44
C ASP A 431 -12.65 50.69 35.89
N LEU A 432 -12.07 50.12 34.80
CA LEU A 432 -10.95 50.73 34.09
C LEU A 432 -11.45 51.83 33.15
N GLY A 433 -11.35 53.09 33.58
CA GLY A 433 -11.78 54.26 32.86
C GLY A 433 -10.69 55.31 32.67
N LEU A 434 -11.01 56.58 32.91
CA LEU A 434 -10.17 57.75 32.64
C LEU A 434 -8.81 57.67 33.37
N ASP A 435 -8.80 57.28 34.63
CA ASP A 435 -7.57 57.20 35.43
C ASP A 435 -6.58 56.15 34.89
N PHE A 436 -7.10 54.99 34.47
CA PHE A 436 -6.29 53.94 33.84
C PHE A 436 -5.68 54.44 32.51
N VAL A 437 -6.50 55.08 31.66
CA VAL A 437 -6.04 55.62 30.36
C VAL A 437 -4.97 56.71 30.57
N ASN A 438 -5.16 57.61 31.55
CA ASN A 438 -4.18 58.64 31.88
C ASN A 438 -2.83 58.07 32.42
N ALA A 439 -2.84 56.89 33.04
CA ALA A 439 -1.66 56.25 33.55
C ALA A 439 -0.87 55.50 32.46
N LEU A 440 -1.48 55.16 31.31
CA LEU A 440 -0.83 54.52 30.20
C LEU A 440 0.27 55.38 29.59
N LYS A 441 1.38 54.76 29.19
CA LYS A 441 2.53 55.44 28.58
C LYS A 441 2.74 54.96 27.15
N PRO A 442 2.12 55.55 26.15
CA PRO A 442 2.40 55.20 24.75
C PRO A 442 3.83 55.56 24.38
N VAL A 443 4.49 54.67 23.64
CA VAL A 443 5.90 54.82 23.24
C VAL A 443 6.05 54.49 21.75
N THR A 444 7.12 55.03 21.15
CA THR A 444 7.63 54.56 19.88
C THR A 444 8.80 53.63 20.16
N TYR A 445 8.94 52.59 19.38
CA TYR A 445 10.02 51.59 19.54
C TYR A 445 10.44 50.98 18.21
N LYS A 446 11.57 50.27 18.23
CA LYS A 446 12.00 49.36 17.17
C LYS A 446 12.08 47.95 17.73
N TRP A 447 11.64 46.99 16.94
CA TRP A 447 11.76 45.59 17.32
C TRP A 447 13.24 45.14 17.34
N ASP A 448 13.65 44.43 18.39
CA ASP A 448 14.89 43.73 18.54
C ASP A 448 14.59 42.44 19.33
N LYS A 449 14.20 41.41 18.58
CA LYS A 449 13.56 40.21 19.16
C LYS A 449 14.58 39.28 19.78
N ARG A 450 14.48 38.96 21.07
CA ARG A 450 15.38 38.05 21.84
C ARG A 450 15.63 36.73 21.12
N ILE A 451 14.62 36.16 20.47
CA ILE A 451 14.73 34.88 19.76
C ILE A 451 15.74 34.87 18.60
N LYS A 452 16.05 36.01 18.03
CA LYS A 452 17.03 36.12 16.94
C LYS A 452 18.48 35.96 17.41
N TYR A 453 18.70 35.99 18.71
CA TYR A 453 20.02 35.87 19.36
C TYR A 453 20.31 34.47 19.93
N VAL A 454 19.37 33.50 19.78
CA VAL A 454 19.46 32.15 20.35
C VAL A 454 19.10 31.08 19.35
N ASP A 455 19.47 29.84 19.61
CA ASP A 455 19.03 28.69 18.84
C ASP A 455 17.59 28.30 19.23
N LYS A 456 16.64 28.66 18.39
CA LYS A 456 15.21 28.40 18.59
C LYS A 456 14.80 26.92 18.45
N ASN A 457 15.68 26.05 17.94
CA ASN A 457 15.41 24.61 17.86
C ASN A 457 15.64 23.90 19.21
N ASN A 458 16.21 24.59 20.18
CA ASN A 458 16.36 24.09 21.53
C ASN A 458 15.13 24.48 22.38
N SER A 459 14.36 23.50 22.87
CA SER A 459 13.19 23.70 23.73
C SER A 459 13.51 24.42 25.05
N ASP A 460 14.75 24.30 25.54
CA ASP A 460 15.20 24.84 26.80
C ASP A 460 15.86 26.22 26.67
N THR A 461 15.68 26.87 25.52
CA THR A 461 16.26 28.18 25.27
C THR A 461 15.79 29.20 26.31
N ASP A 462 16.76 29.75 27.05
CA ASP A 462 16.54 30.85 27.97
C ASP A 462 16.47 32.19 27.21
N LEU A 463 15.27 32.75 27.12
CA LEU A 463 15.07 34.08 26.52
C LEU A 463 15.32 35.24 27.48
N ASP A 464 15.37 35.00 28.81
CA ASP A 464 15.49 36.05 29.80
C ASP A 464 16.96 36.46 30.00
N GLY A 465 17.90 35.54 29.74
CA GLY A 465 19.34 35.82 29.78
C GLY A 465 19.93 36.45 28.52
N VAL A 466 19.11 36.74 27.51
CA VAL A 466 19.60 37.26 26.22
C VAL A 466 20.03 38.72 26.33
N THR A 467 21.27 38.99 25.90
CA THR A 467 21.78 40.36 25.75
C THR A 467 21.61 40.83 24.31
N HIS A 468 20.91 41.95 24.13
CA HIS A 468 20.73 42.60 22.83
C HIS A 468 22.00 43.38 22.47
N ASP A 469 22.60 43.08 21.33
CA ASP A 469 23.74 43.82 20.77
C ASP A 469 23.36 44.74 19.60
N GLY A 470 22.07 44.71 19.24
CA GLY A 470 21.51 45.53 18.18
C GLY A 470 21.70 44.97 16.77
N THR A 471 22.32 43.82 16.59
CA THR A 471 22.55 43.21 15.25
C THR A 471 21.28 42.78 14.59
N HIS A 472 20.20 42.50 15.33
CA HIS A 472 18.92 42.06 14.83
C HIS A 472 17.81 43.13 14.99
N LYS A 473 18.18 44.37 15.29
CA LYS A 473 17.26 45.49 15.43
C LYS A 473 16.65 45.87 14.07
N GLU A 474 15.34 45.99 14.02
CA GLU A 474 14.62 46.40 12.81
C GLU A 474 14.74 47.89 12.55
N ASP A 475 14.68 48.33 11.28
CA ASP A 475 14.95 49.74 10.91
C ASP A 475 13.73 50.66 11.07
N TRP A 476 12.49 50.12 10.97
CA TRP A 476 11.28 50.92 11.07
C TRP A 476 10.86 51.17 12.51
N LEU A 477 10.14 52.29 12.68
CA LEU A 477 9.58 52.71 13.95
C LEU A 477 8.15 52.17 14.08
N ASP A 478 7.82 51.61 15.23
CA ASP A 478 6.48 51.18 15.61
C ASP A 478 5.96 51.97 16.81
N ILE A 479 4.66 51.88 17.11
CA ILE A 479 4.02 52.52 18.24
C ILE A 479 3.28 51.51 19.10
N GLY A 480 3.25 51.71 20.41
CA GLY A 480 2.52 50.83 21.32
C GLY A 480 2.78 51.11 22.78
N PHE A 481 2.60 50.07 23.58
CA PHE A 481 2.85 50.08 25.02
C PHE A 481 3.86 48.99 25.40
N LYS A 482 4.54 49.20 26.52
CA LYS A 482 5.32 48.12 27.14
C LYS A 482 4.38 47.22 27.95
N ALA A 483 4.23 45.97 27.57
CA ALA A 483 3.25 45.05 28.16
C ALA A 483 3.39 44.90 29.67
N GLN A 484 4.62 44.85 30.21
CA GLN A 484 4.89 44.76 31.65
C GLN A 484 4.45 46.03 32.42
N GLU A 485 4.55 47.24 31.82
CA GLU A 485 4.03 48.45 32.41
C GLU A 485 2.48 48.46 32.44
N VAL A 486 1.83 47.96 31.38
CA VAL A 486 0.39 47.77 31.34
C VAL A 486 -0.09 46.75 32.36
N GLU A 487 0.58 45.58 32.47
CA GLU A 487 0.28 44.58 33.48
C GLU A 487 0.37 45.13 34.91
N THR A 488 1.35 46.01 35.17
CA THR A 488 1.47 46.66 36.48
C THR A 488 0.26 47.53 36.81
N LEU A 489 -0.28 48.23 35.83
CA LEU A 489 -1.51 49.01 35.99
C LEU A 489 -2.75 48.14 36.17
N GLU A 490 -2.87 47.05 35.41
CA GLU A 490 -3.94 46.07 35.57
C GLU A 490 -3.90 45.44 36.97
N LYS A 491 -2.72 45.04 37.47
CA LYS A 491 -2.55 44.49 38.82
C LYS A 491 -2.97 45.49 39.91
N ALA A 492 -2.62 46.76 39.75
CA ALA A 492 -3.01 47.81 40.70
C ALA A 492 -4.55 47.99 40.75
N ALA A 493 -5.25 47.63 39.67
CA ALA A 493 -6.71 47.63 39.57
C ALA A 493 -7.35 46.27 39.94
N GLY A 494 -6.55 45.26 40.37
CA GLY A 494 -7.06 43.96 40.79
C GLY A 494 -7.17 42.91 39.69
N TYR A 495 -6.57 43.15 38.50
CA TYR A 495 -6.57 42.22 37.38
C TYR A 495 -5.21 41.57 37.19
N GLU A 496 -5.16 40.25 37.23
CA GLU A 496 -3.91 39.49 37.19
C GLU A 496 -3.91 38.35 36.17
N ILE A 497 -2.80 38.17 35.45
CA ILE A 497 -2.60 37.03 34.52
C ILE A 497 -2.69 35.70 35.28
N ALA A 498 -2.05 35.60 36.44
CA ALA A 498 -2.02 34.38 37.25
C ALA A 498 -3.43 33.95 37.71
N ALA A 499 -4.29 34.90 38.01
CA ALA A 499 -5.69 34.68 38.39
C ALA A 499 -6.63 34.53 37.19
N LYS A 500 -6.14 34.66 35.94
CA LYS A 500 -6.93 34.67 34.69
C LYS A 500 -7.98 35.78 34.65
N THR A 501 -7.73 36.88 35.33
CA THR A 501 -8.60 38.08 35.34
C THR A 501 -8.04 39.22 34.50
N ASN A 502 -6.84 39.06 33.92
CA ASN A 502 -6.20 40.03 33.04
C ASN A 502 -7.12 40.46 31.88
N LEU A 503 -7.13 41.73 31.55
CA LEU A 503 -8.01 42.32 30.53
C LEU A 503 -7.29 42.53 29.20
N THR A 504 -6.20 43.28 29.17
CA THR A 504 -5.53 43.70 27.93
C THR A 504 -4.17 43.02 27.74
N THR A 505 -3.53 42.54 28.81
CA THR A 505 -2.25 41.85 28.76
C THR A 505 -2.42 40.33 28.69
N SER A 506 -1.45 39.66 28.11
CA SER A 506 -1.40 38.22 28.05
C SER A 506 0.03 37.73 28.17
N LEU A 507 0.22 36.46 28.58
CA LEU A 507 1.50 35.78 28.60
C LEU A 507 1.40 34.55 27.71
N SER A 508 2.43 34.27 26.91
CA SER A 508 2.51 33.08 26.08
C SER A 508 2.39 31.80 26.91
N SER A 509 2.00 30.69 26.28
CA SER A 509 1.80 29.41 26.96
C SER A 509 3.07 28.86 27.64
N ASP A 510 4.25 29.25 27.16
CA ASP A 510 5.56 28.93 27.74
C ASP A 510 6.03 29.94 28.81
N GLY A 511 5.23 30.97 29.09
CA GLY A 511 5.55 32.00 30.07
C GLY A 511 6.66 32.99 29.68
N LYS A 512 7.16 32.95 28.44
CA LYS A 512 8.37 33.69 28.04
C LYS A 512 8.12 34.99 27.29
N GLN A 513 6.89 35.19 26.79
CA GLN A 513 6.54 36.38 25.97
C GLN A 513 5.24 37.03 26.43
N TYR A 514 5.30 38.35 26.66
CA TYR A 514 4.10 39.16 26.88
C TYR A 514 3.45 39.59 25.57
N GLY A 515 2.15 39.60 25.55
CA GLY A 515 1.33 40.14 24.47
C GLY A 515 0.38 41.23 24.96
N ILE A 516 -0.09 42.07 24.06
CA ILE A 516 -1.13 43.08 24.30
C ILE A 516 -2.27 42.85 23.30
N GLN A 517 -3.49 42.80 23.84
CA GLN A 517 -4.72 42.69 23.05
C GLN A 517 -5.30 44.09 22.81
N TYR A 518 -4.79 44.78 21.78
CA TYR A 518 -5.15 46.20 21.51
C TYR A 518 -6.65 46.42 21.33
N SER A 519 -7.42 45.50 20.79
CA SER A 519 -8.87 45.60 20.63
C SER A 519 -9.63 45.73 21.96
N LYS A 520 -9.08 45.21 23.06
CA LYS A 520 -9.68 45.33 24.40
C LYS A 520 -9.53 46.69 25.02
N PHE A 521 -8.71 47.57 24.47
CA PHE A 521 -8.67 48.98 24.89
C PHE A 521 -9.90 49.77 24.41
N VAL A 522 -10.64 49.29 23.40
CA VAL A 522 -11.82 50.01 22.89
C VAL A 522 -12.89 50.22 23.99
N PRO A 523 -13.35 49.17 24.73
CA PRO A 523 -14.29 49.38 25.83
C PRO A 523 -13.75 50.31 26.94
N ILE A 524 -12.44 50.20 27.26
CA ILE A 524 -11.76 51.02 28.25
C ILE A 524 -11.75 52.49 27.80
N LEU A 525 -11.46 52.77 26.54
CA LEU A 525 -11.48 54.11 25.97
C LEU A 525 -12.91 54.68 25.95
N VAL A 526 -13.91 53.87 25.66
CA VAL A 526 -15.33 54.30 25.75
C VAL A 526 -15.68 54.68 27.19
N LYS A 527 -15.29 53.88 28.18
CA LYS A 527 -15.50 54.23 29.60
C LYS A 527 -14.76 55.50 29.99
N ALA A 528 -13.51 55.69 29.58
CA ALA A 528 -12.75 56.92 29.85
C ALA A 528 -13.39 58.15 29.25
N VAL A 529 -13.95 58.09 28.04
CA VAL A 529 -14.69 59.18 27.41
C VAL A 529 -15.97 59.48 28.18
N GLN A 530 -16.70 58.48 28.67
CA GLN A 530 -17.88 58.65 29.51
C GLN A 530 -17.54 59.36 30.84
N ASP A 531 -16.46 58.93 31.51
CA ASP A 531 -15.97 59.55 32.75
C ASP A 531 -15.58 61.01 32.52
N LEU A 532 -14.86 61.29 31.44
CA LEU A 532 -14.49 62.67 31.06
C LEU A 532 -15.74 63.53 30.76
N SER A 533 -16.74 62.96 30.08
CA SER A 533 -18.01 63.68 29.83
C SER A 533 -18.73 64.03 31.14
N THR A 534 -18.76 63.14 32.10
CA THR A 534 -19.33 63.34 33.42
C THR A 534 -18.61 64.47 34.16
N GLN A 535 -17.26 64.43 34.20
CA GLN A 535 -16.44 65.47 34.82
C GLN A 535 -16.67 66.83 34.16
N ILE A 536 -16.80 66.93 32.84
CA ILE A 536 -17.11 68.13 32.11
C ILE A 536 -18.50 68.70 32.52
N ASP A 537 -19.49 67.83 32.66
CA ASP A 537 -20.82 68.23 33.04
C ASP A 537 -20.90 68.70 34.52
N GLU A 538 -20.15 68.03 35.41
CA GLU A 538 -19.96 68.50 36.79
C GLU A 538 -19.31 69.88 36.84
N LEU A 539 -18.21 70.10 36.11
CA LEU A 539 -17.53 71.38 36.00
C LEU A 539 -18.44 72.49 35.42
N LYS A 540 -19.26 72.19 34.41
CA LYS A 540 -20.26 73.12 33.87
C LYS A 540 -21.31 73.49 34.92
N ALA A 541 -21.78 72.56 35.72
CA ALA A 541 -22.71 72.78 36.82
C ALA A 541 -22.08 73.67 37.90
N GLU A 542 -20.83 73.43 38.28
CA GLU A 542 -20.08 74.26 39.21
C GLU A 542 -19.90 75.70 38.68
N ILE A 543 -19.51 75.83 37.40
CA ILE A 543 -19.36 77.14 36.76
C ILE A 543 -20.70 77.87 36.72
N LYS A 544 -21.82 77.19 36.50
CA LYS A 544 -23.16 77.76 36.52
C LYS A 544 -23.54 78.25 37.90
N LEU A 545 -23.27 77.48 38.95
CA LEU A 545 -23.44 77.87 40.34
C LEU A 545 -22.58 79.09 40.71
N LEU A 546 -21.31 79.15 40.29
CA LEU A 546 -20.41 80.27 40.54
C LEU A 546 -20.82 81.55 39.81
N LYS A 547 -21.52 81.45 38.68
CA LYS A 547 -22.05 82.62 37.94
C LYS A 547 -23.38 83.07 38.45
N GLY A 548 -24.05 82.39 39.39
CA GLY A 548 -25.37 82.78 39.92
C GLY A 548 -26.49 82.53 38.93
N GLU A 549 -26.30 81.64 37.93
CA GLU A 549 -27.31 81.26 36.91
C GLU A 549 -28.11 80.03 37.33
#